data_3758039b27214748fd8a4b4a86b37aa6
#
_entry.id   3758039b27214748fd8a4b4a86b37aa6
#
_cell.length_a   1.000
_cell.length_b   1.000
_cell.length_c   1.000
_cell.angle_alpha   90.00
_cell.angle_beta   90.00
_cell.angle_gamma   90.00
#
_symmetry.space_group_name_H-M   'P 1'
#
loop_
_entity.id
_entity.type
_entity.pdbx_description
1 polymer ?
#
loop_
_entity_poly.entity_id
_entity_poly.type
_entity_poly.pdbx_seq_one_letter_code
_entity_poly.pdbx_strand_id
1 'polypeptide(L)'
;MVEDLLGYQNSIKVVLNWAKNQLSISGIRTPIIDARLLLGFALGSPQERFYGLEDKILNTSEIDTYQNIVKRRCSREPVSRIVGERDFWSLTLQLNPSSLDPRADSETLIEGLKRYLPDKGVHVNIIDLGTGTGCLLLAALKEFPNSYGVGVDISEECVKLAQENAVKNELQNRTAFVQSDWGQKVYEKFDIILSNPPYIEEDEIQILEPEVRNF
;
A
#
# COMPACT_ATOMS: atom_id res chain seq x y z
N MET A 1 -24.90 10.36 -6.81
CA MET A 1 -25.35 10.29 -5.40
C MET A 1 -25.28 8.83 -4.97
N VAL A 2 -24.64 8.55 -3.84
CA VAL A 2 -24.61 7.18 -3.27
C VAL A 2 -25.93 6.99 -2.53
N GLU A 3 -26.71 5.97 -2.90
CA GLU A 3 -27.96 5.62 -2.21
C GLU A 3 -27.67 5.06 -0.80
N ASP A 4 -28.47 5.46 0.19
CA ASP A 4 -28.33 4.97 1.55
C ASP A 4 -28.97 3.58 1.72
N LEU A 5 -28.35 2.74 2.58
CA LEU A 5 -28.83 1.40 2.91
C LEU A 5 -30.03 1.40 3.91
N LEU A 6 -30.55 2.55 4.27
CA LEU A 6 -31.61 2.69 5.27
C LEU A 6 -32.89 1.97 4.83
N GLY A 7 -33.26 0.91 5.55
CA GLY A 7 -34.54 0.20 5.40
C GLY A 7 -34.50 -1.26 4.96
N TYR A 8 -33.31 -1.84 4.71
CA TYR A 8 -33.15 -3.25 4.32
C TYR A 8 -32.68 -4.14 5.49
N GLN A 9 -32.92 -5.45 5.39
CA GLN A 9 -32.21 -6.41 6.23
C GLN A 9 -30.72 -6.28 5.91
N ASN A 10 -29.93 -5.75 6.85
CA ASN A 10 -28.53 -5.36 6.64
C ASN A 10 -27.60 -6.57 6.81
N SER A 11 -27.85 -7.65 6.07
CA SER A 11 -26.93 -8.79 6.01
C SER A 11 -25.69 -8.47 5.20
N ILE A 12 -24.58 -9.17 5.48
CA ILE A 12 -23.32 -9.04 4.72
C ILE A 12 -23.57 -9.12 3.23
N LYS A 13 -24.40 -10.04 2.76
CA LYS A 13 -24.78 -10.19 1.35
C LYS A 13 -25.42 -8.93 0.78
N VAL A 14 -26.34 -8.33 1.52
CA VAL A 14 -27.05 -7.11 1.07
C VAL A 14 -26.10 -5.93 0.99
N VAL A 15 -25.27 -5.69 2.02
CA VAL A 15 -24.36 -4.55 2.04
C VAL A 15 -23.24 -4.68 1.00
N LEU A 16 -22.75 -5.90 0.75
CA LEU A 16 -21.77 -6.16 -0.32
C LEU A 16 -22.35 -5.90 -1.71
N ASN A 17 -23.60 -6.33 -1.97
CA ASN A 17 -24.27 -6.05 -3.24
C ASN A 17 -24.50 -4.56 -3.46
N TRP A 18 -24.94 -3.84 -2.41
CA TRP A 18 -25.08 -2.41 -2.46
C TRP A 18 -23.73 -1.74 -2.81
N ALA A 19 -22.66 -2.04 -2.07
CA ALA A 19 -21.34 -1.45 -2.31
C ALA A 19 -20.81 -1.76 -3.72
N LYS A 20 -20.93 -3.01 -4.18
CA LYS A 20 -20.58 -3.39 -5.55
C LYS A 20 -21.29 -2.51 -6.58
N ASN A 21 -22.59 -2.27 -6.41
CA ASN A 21 -23.36 -1.45 -7.34
C ASN A 21 -22.89 0.02 -7.31
N GLN A 22 -22.69 0.61 -6.11
CA GLN A 22 -22.20 2.00 -5.98
C GLN A 22 -20.82 2.17 -6.63
N LEU A 23 -19.90 1.24 -6.37
CA LEU A 23 -18.55 1.24 -6.94
C LEU A 23 -18.58 1.07 -8.47
N SER A 24 -19.45 0.19 -8.98
CA SER A 24 -19.62 -0.01 -10.43
C SER A 24 -20.13 1.26 -11.12
N ILE A 25 -21.15 1.92 -10.56
CA ILE A 25 -21.69 3.18 -11.08
C ILE A 25 -20.61 4.28 -11.08
N SER A 26 -19.73 4.27 -10.09
CA SER A 26 -18.61 5.23 -9.96
C SER A 26 -17.42 4.88 -10.88
N GLY A 27 -17.53 3.86 -11.74
CA GLY A 27 -16.49 3.48 -12.69
C GLY A 27 -15.28 2.78 -12.08
N ILE A 28 -15.42 2.19 -10.90
CA ILE A 28 -14.37 1.37 -10.28
C ILE A 28 -14.23 0.07 -11.06
N ARG A 29 -12.98 -0.30 -11.44
CA ARG A 29 -12.71 -1.50 -12.25
C ARG A 29 -12.85 -2.81 -11.48
N THR A 30 -12.65 -2.79 -10.17
CA THR A 30 -12.64 -3.98 -9.28
C THR A 30 -13.71 -3.91 -8.19
N PRO A 31 -14.99 -3.62 -8.51
CA PRO A 31 -16.00 -3.27 -7.51
C PRO A 31 -16.29 -4.39 -6.50
N ILE A 32 -16.17 -5.66 -6.91
CA ILE A 32 -16.42 -6.81 -6.03
C ILE A 32 -15.27 -6.98 -5.03
N ILE A 33 -14.03 -6.85 -5.50
CA ILE A 33 -12.83 -6.99 -4.68
C ILE A 33 -12.78 -5.84 -3.69
N ASP A 34 -12.94 -4.60 -4.18
CA ASP A 34 -12.92 -3.40 -3.36
C ASP A 34 -14.01 -3.44 -2.27
N ALA A 35 -15.25 -3.84 -2.63
CA ALA A 35 -16.34 -3.97 -1.66
C ALA A 35 -15.99 -4.93 -0.51
N ARG A 36 -15.36 -6.06 -0.81
CA ARG A 36 -14.96 -7.05 0.20
C ARG A 36 -13.81 -6.58 1.07
N LEU A 37 -12.78 -5.99 0.48
CA LEU A 37 -11.64 -5.43 1.23
C LEU A 37 -12.10 -4.33 2.19
N LEU A 38 -12.93 -3.42 1.70
CA LEU A 38 -13.47 -2.32 2.50
C LEU A 38 -14.39 -2.82 3.61
N LEU A 39 -15.19 -3.88 3.39
CA LEU A 39 -15.99 -4.48 4.45
C LEU A 39 -15.10 -5.14 5.51
N GLY A 40 -14.04 -5.83 5.07
CA GLY A 40 -13.04 -6.42 5.98
C GLY A 40 -12.44 -5.37 6.90
N PHE A 41 -12.04 -4.26 6.34
CA PHE A 41 -11.51 -3.14 7.09
C PHE A 41 -12.55 -2.54 8.06
N ALA A 42 -13.78 -2.28 7.60
CA ALA A 42 -14.85 -1.73 8.43
C ALA A 42 -15.19 -2.61 9.64
N LEU A 43 -15.07 -3.94 9.51
CA LEU A 43 -15.38 -4.90 10.55
C LEU A 43 -14.15 -5.36 11.35
N GLY A 44 -12.94 -4.86 11.05
CA GLY A 44 -11.71 -5.31 11.67
C GLY A 44 -11.44 -6.81 11.47
N SER A 45 -11.89 -7.36 10.33
CA SER A 45 -11.84 -8.80 10.04
C SER A 45 -11.38 -9.06 8.59
N PRO A 46 -10.46 -10.03 8.37
CA PRO A 46 -10.07 -10.40 7.01
C PRO A 46 -11.28 -10.82 6.16
N GLN A 47 -11.22 -10.50 4.86
CA GLN A 47 -12.33 -10.77 3.91
C GLN A 47 -12.69 -12.27 3.78
N GLU A 48 -11.73 -13.17 4.02
CA GLU A 48 -11.91 -14.63 3.97
C GLU A 48 -12.92 -15.12 5.03
N ARG A 49 -13.07 -14.37 6.12
CA ARG A 49 -14.03 -14.72 7.20
C ARG A 49 -15.49 -14.51 6.83
N PHE A 50 -15.77 -13.90 5.67
CA PHE A 50 -17.15 -13.66 5.23
C PHE A 50 -17.76 -14.83 4.45
N TYR A 51 -16.97 -15.81 4.06
CA TYR A 51 -17.48 -17.03 3.44
C TYR A 51 -18.31 -17.83 4.46
N GLY A 52 -19.57 -18.11 4.10
CA GLY A 52 -20.53 -18.78 4.99
C GLY A 52 -21.17 -17.90 6.05
N LEU A 53 -20.92 -16.57 6.01
CA LEU A 53 -21.54 -15.58 6.91
C LEU A 53 -22.41 -14.58 6.16
N GLU A 54 -22.83 -14.90 4.95
CA GLU A 54 -23.57 -14.00 4.06
C GLU A 54 -24.86 -13.45 4.69
N ASP A 55 -25.50 -14.24 5.55
CA ASP A 55 -26.75 -13.88 6.21
C ASP A 55 -26.55 -13.20 7.59
N LYS A 56 -25.29 -13.06 8.05
CA LYS A 56 -25.00 -12.33 9.30
C LYS A 56 -25.47 -10.88 9.16
N ILE A 57 -26.28 -10.43 10.13
CA ILE A 57 -26.77 -9.04 10.18
C ILE A 57 -25.71 -8.16 10.81
N LEU A 58 -25.45 -7.02 10.19
CA LEU A 58 -24.57 -5.97 10.69
C LEU A 58 -25.36 -4.98 11.54
N ASN A 59 -24.73 -4.42 12.57
CA ASN A 59 -25.31 -3.36 13.37
C ASN A 59 -25.19 -1.99 12.66
N THR A 60 -25.91 -0.99 13.16
CA THR A 60 -25.96 0.36 12.55
C THR A 60 -24.57 1.00 12.45
N SER A 61 -23.73 0.88 13.48
CA SER A 61 -22.37 1.47 13.49
C SER A 61 -21.45 0.84 12.44
N GLU A 62 -21.53 -0.50 12.26
CA GLU A 62 -20.79 -1.23 11.23
C GLU A 62 -21.22 -0.77 9.83
N ILE A 63 -22.52 -0.57 9.63
CA ILE A 63 -23.10 -0.11 8.37
C ILE A 63 -22.65 1.33 8.06
N ASP A 64 -22.80 2.24 9.02
CA ASP A 64 -22.42 3.64 8.86
C ASP A 64 -20.92 3.77 8.53
N THR A 65 -20.06 3.02 9.23
CA THR A 65 -18.64 2.94 8.95
C THR A 65 -18.39 2.47 7.52
N TYR A 66 -19.01 1.36 7.13
CA TYR A 66 -18.84 0.80 5.80
C TYR A 66 -19.34 1.72 4.69
N GLN A 67 -20.51 2.34 4.87
CA GLN A 67 -21.04 3.32 3.91
C GLN A 67 -20.10 4.51 3.70
N ASN A 68 -19.54 5.06 4.78
CA ASN A 68 -18.61 6.19 4.70
C ASN A 68 -17.34 5.81 3.93
N ILE A 69 -16.81 4.61 4.17
CA ILE A 69 -15.64 4.07 3.47
C ILE A 69 -15.93 3.87 1.98
N VAL A 70 -17.10 3.30 1.64
CA VAL A 70 -17.53 3.12 0.25
C VAL A 70 -17.71 4.46 -0.46
N LYS A 71 -18.27 5.49 0.21
CA LYS A 71 -18.39 6.85 -0.34
C LYS A 71 -17.00 7.44 -0.69
N ARG A 72 -15.99 7.26 0.17
CA ARG A 72 -14.60 7.66 -0.12
C ARG A 72 -14.08 6.95 -1.38
N ARG A 73 -14.30 5.64 -1.50
CA ARG A 73 -13.86 4.87 -2.67
C ARG A 73 -14.59 5.31 -3.94
N CYS A 74 -15.91 5.62 -3.86
CA CYS A 74 -16.67 6.18 -4.98
C CYS A 74 -16.11 7.54 -5.46
N SER A 75 -15.47 8.30 -4.57
CA SER A 75 -14.72 9.53 -4.92
C SER A 75 -13.33 9.24 -5.48
N ARG A 76 -13.04 7.99 -5.84
CA ARG A 76 -11.81 7.50 -6.46
C ARG A 76 -10.60 7.43 -5.50
N GLU A 77 -10.81 7.57 -4.17
CA GLU A 77 -9.75 7.34 -3.21
C GLU A 77 -9.31 5.87 -3.25
N PRO A 78 -7.99 5.56 -3.39
CA PRO A 78 -7.51 4.17 -3.43
C PRO A 78 -7.85 3.39 -2.17
N VAL A 79 -8.14 2.08 -2.32
CA VAL A 79 -8.42 1.20 -1.18
C VAL A 79 -7.29 1.22 -0.16
N SER A 80 -6.05 1.17 -0.61
CA SER A 80 -4.84 1.25 0.23
C SER A 80 -4.80 2.53 1.09
N ARG A 81 -5.19 3.67 0.52
CA ARG A 81 -5.28 4.96 1.25
C ARG A 81 -6.40 4.95 2.28
N ILE A 82 -7.55 4.36 1.93
CA ILE A 82 -8.69 4.23 2.84
C ILE A 82 -8.33 3.33 4.03
N VAL A 83 -7.66 2.22 3.75
CA VAL A 83 -7.24 1.22 4.75
C VAL A 83 -6.00 1.68 5.52
N GLY A 84 -5.16 2.53 4.91
CA GLY A 84 -3.89 2.99 5.48
C GLY A 84 -2.75 1.98 5.39
N GLU A 85 -2.98 0.86 4.68
CA GLU A 85 -2.00 -0.22 4.52
C GLU A 85 -2.02 -0.77 3.11
N ARG A 86 -0.87 -1.32 2.69
CA ARG A 86 -0.71 -2.04 1.43
C ARG A 86 0.26 -3.19 1.56
N ASP A 87 -0.12 -4.33 0.99
CA ASP A 87 0.80 -5.44 0.82
C ASP A 87 1.72 -5.18 -0.39
N PHE A 88 2.99 -5.43 -0.20
CA PHE A 88 4.02 -5.37 -1.23
C PHE A 88 5.03 -6.49 -0.98
N TRP A 89 5.23 -7.36 -1.97
CA TRP A 89 6.04 -8.55 -1.80
C TRP A 89 5.51 -9.42 -0.65
N SER A 90 6.34 -9.70 0.35
CA SER A 90 5.96 -10.42 1.58
C SER A 90 5.78 -9.51 2.80
N LEU A 91 5.53 -8.21 2.57
CA LEU A 91 5.45 -7.17 3.59
C LEU A 91 4.05 -6.58 3.63
N THR A 92 3.60 -6.18 4.82
CA THR A 92 2.45 -5.27 4.98
C THR A 92 2.98 -3.90 5.41
N LEU A 93 2.81 -2.90 4.55
CA LEU A 93 3.35 -1.55 4.71
C LEU A 93 2.24 -0.58 5.10
N GLN A 94 2.52 0.28 6.07
CA GLN A 94 1.70 1.44 6.36
C GLN A 94 1.92 2.52 5.31
N LEU A 95 0.87 3.30 5.05
CA LEU A 95 0.87 4.42 4.12
C LEU A 95 0.56 5.72 4.85
N ASN A 96 1.10 6.82 4.34
CA ASN A 96 0.71 8.17 4.73
C ASN A 96 0.45 9.05 3.48
N PRO A 97 -0.15 10.24 3.63
CA PRO A 97 -0.43 11.11 2.48
C PRO A 97 0.81 11.53 1.68
N SER A 98 1.99 11.57 2.30
CA SER A 98 3.25 12.01 1.68
C SER A 98 3.96 10.91 0.88
N SER A 99 3.59 9.64 1.07
CA SER A 99 4.23 8.53 0.38
C SER A 99 3.50 8.15 -0.90
N LEU A 100 4.25 7.77 -1.92
CA LEU A 100 3.65 7.10 -3.08
C LEU A 100 3.19 5.69 -2.67
N ASP A 101 2.03 5.29 -3.19
CA ASP A 101 1.50 3.93 -3.02
C ASP A 101 2.42 2.92 -3.72
N PRO A 102 2.97 1.89 -3.04
CA PRO A 102 3.80 0.89 -3.68
C PRO A 102 3.12 0.27 -4.90
N ARG A 103 3.81 0.27 -6.04
CA ARG A 103 3.27 -0.26 -7.30
C ARG A 103 3.71 -1.71 -7.48
N ALA A 104 2.80 -2.56 -7.94
CA ALA A 104 3.10 -3.96 -8.22
C ALA A 104 4.27 -4.10 -9.23
N ASP A 105 4.37 -3.21 -10.19
CA ASP A 105 5.46 -3.21 -11.18
C ASP A 105 6.84 -3.07 -10.52
N SER A 106 6.92 -2.41 -9.35
CA SER A 106 8.17 -2.28 -8.60
C SER A 106 8.68 -3.62 -8.04
N GLU A 107 7.83 -4.63 -7.93
CA GLU A 107 8.25 -5.99 -7.52
C GLU A 107 9.21 -6.62 -8.55
N THR A 108 9.15 -6.16 -9.81
CA THR A 108 10.09 -6.60 -10.86
C THR A 108 11.55 -6.26 -10.53
N LEU A 109 11.79 -5.19 -9.76
CA LEU A 109 13.13 -4.83 -9.28
C LEU A 109 13.65 -5.88 -8.29
N ILE A 110 12.80 -6.38 -7.40
CA ILE A 110 13.15 -7.44 -6.45
C ILE A 110 13.41 -8.76 -7.19
N GLU A 111 12.57 -9.10 -8.18
CA GLU A 111 12.81 -10.25 -9.05
C GLU A 111 14.14 -10.12 -9.82
N GLY A 112 14.44 -8.94 -10.34
CA GLY A 112 15.73 -8.64 -11.00
C GLY A 112 16.91 -8.83 -10.04
N LEU A 113 16.80 -8.30 -8.83
CA LEU A 113 17.84 -8.43 -7.82
C LEU A 113 18.10 -9.90 -7.44
N LYS A 114 17.04 -10.72 -7.28
CA LYS A 114 17.17 -12.18 -7.00
C LYS A 114 17.86 -12.94 -8.13
N ARG A 115 17.65 -12.53 -9.39
CA ARG A 115 18.35 -13.13 -10.55
C ARG A 115 19.80 -12.70 -10.60
N TYR A 116 20.11 -11.47 -10.24
CA TYR A 116 21.48 -10.94 -10.20
C TYR A 116 22.28 -11.54 -9.04
N LEU A 117 21.67 -11.75 -7.88
CA LEU A 117 22.24 -12.36 -6.68
C LEU A 117 21.50 -13.67 -6.36
N PRO A 118 21.89 -14.80 -6.99
CA PRO A 118 21.19 -16.07 -6.79
C PRO A 118 21.45 -16.69 -5.40
N ASP A 119 22.56 -16.35 -4.76
CA ASP A 119 22.84 -16.77 -3.39
C ASP A 119 22.19 -15.80 -2.39
N LYS A 120 21.16 -16.26 -1.69
CA LYS A 120 20.47 -15.45 -0.68
C LYS A 120 21.29 -15.23 0.60
N GLY A 121 22.35 -15.99 0.79
CA GLY A 121 23.26 -15.90 1.93
C GLY A 121 24.29 -14.77 1.82
N VAL A 122 24.38 -14.10 0.66
CA VAL A 122 25.34 -13.01 0.47
C VAL A 122 25.13 -11.88 1.46
N HIS A 123 26.21 -11.21 1.80
CA HIS A 123 26.21 -9.97 2.56
C HIS A 123 26.47 -8.82 1.59
N VAL A 124 25.47 -8.00 1.35
CA VAL A 124 25.57 -6.80 0.51
C VAL A 124 25.00 -5.59 1.22
N ASN A 125 25.59 -4.42 0.97
CA ASN A 125 25.07 -3.14 1.39
C ASN A 125 24.19 -2.56 0.28
N ILE A 126 22.93 -2.26 0.61
CA ILE A 126 21.92 -1.80 -0.35
C ILE A 126 21.55 -0.36 -0.01
N ILE A 127 21.49 0.52 -1.02
CA ILE A 127 20.88 1.84 -0.88
C ILE A 127 19.63 1.93 -1.75
N ASP A 128 18.57 2.54 -1.20
CA ASP A 128 17.31 2.82 -1.89
C ASP A 128 17.09 4.33 -1.96
N LEU A 129 17.16 4.89 -3.15
CA LEU A 129 17.06 6.34 -3.40
C LEU A 129 15.62 6.71 -3.78
N GLY A 130 15.00 7.60 -3.00
CA GLY A 130 13.56 7.88 -3.05
C GLY A 130 12.77 6.75 -2.42
N THR A 131 13.13 6.38 -1.18
CA THR A 131 12.65 5.14 -0.54
C THR A 131 11.15 5.15 -0.23
N GLY A 132 10.51 6.32 -0.08
CA GLY A 132 9.09 6.46 0.18
C GLY A 132 8.64 5.66 1.41
N THR A 133 7.83 4.63 1.20
CA THR A 133 7.38 3.69 2.26
C THR A 133 8.46 2.74 2.76
N GLY A 134 9.62 2.69 2.11
CA GLY A 134 10.67 1.70 2.33
C GLY A 134 10.44 0.38 1.57
N CYS A 135 9.44 0.28 0.71
CA CYS A 135 8.98 -0.97 0.13
C CYS A 135 10.07 -1.77 -0.58
N LEU A 136 10.88 -1.13 -1.43
CA LEU A 136 11.95 -1.81 -2.17
C LEU A 136 13.07 -2.28 -1.25
N LEU A 137 13.56 -1.39 -0.38
CA LEU A 137 14.62 -1.73 0.55
C LEU A 137 14.23 -2.88 1.47
N LEU A 138 13.05 -2.78 2.10
CA LEU A 138 12.57 -3.77 3.04
C LEU A 138 12.31 -5.12 2.35
N ALA A 139 11.76 -5.12 1.14
CA ALA A 139 11.57 -6.34 0.35
C ALA A 139 12.91 -7.00 -0.04
N ALA A 140 13.90 -6.20 -0.44
CA ALA A 140 15.25 -6.71 -0.71
C ALA A 140 15.88 -7.35 0.53
N LEU A 141 15.76 -6.71 1.69
CA LEU A 141 16.29 -7.25 2.95
C LEU A 141 15.54 -8.48 3.47
N LYS A 142 14.27 -8.67 3.10
CA LYS A 142 13.56 -9.95 3.35
C LYS A 142 14.15 -11.09 2.53
N GLU A 143 14.54 -10.83 1.27
CA GLU A 143 15.15 -11.83 0.40
C GLU A 143 16.63 -12.12 0.76
N PHE A 144 17.36 -11.13 1.29
CA PHE A 144 18.78 -11.22 1.62
C PHE A 144 19.00 -11.00 3.14
N PRO A 145 18.87 -12.06 3.96
CA PRO A 145 18.81 -11.92 5.42
C PRO A 145 20.11 -11.45 6.07
N ASN A 146 21.25 -11.61 5.39
CA ASN A 146 22.57 -11.19 5.90
C ASN A 146 22.94 -9.77 5.45
N SER A 147 22.09 -9.08 4.70
CA SER A 147 22.37 -7.78 4.09
C SER A 147 21.87 -6.63 4.96
N TYR A 148 22.45 -5.45 4.74
CA TYR A 148 22.12 -4.18 5.36
C TYR A 148 21.65 -3.18 4.32
N GLY A 149 20.82 -2.22 4.74
CA GLY A 149 20.34 -1.23 3.81
C GLY A 149 20.12 0.16 4.37
N VAL A 150 20.27 1.16 3.50
CA VAL A 150 20.00 2.57 3.78
C VAL A 150 18.93 3.06 2.82
N GLY A 151 17.81 3.55 3.35
CA GLY A 151 16.77 4.23 2.59
C GLY A 151 16.97 5.74 2.66
N VAL A 152 16.87 6.41 1.55
CA VAL A 152 17.02 7.87 1.45
C VAL A 152 15.77 8.47 0.84
N ASP A 153 15.26 9.54 1.45
CA ASP A 153 14.16 10.33 0.89
C ASP A 153 14.35 11.81 1.20
N ILE A 154 13.83 12.67 0.37
CA ILE A 154 13.82 14.11 0.59
C ILE A 154 12.78 14.52 1.64
N SER A 155 11.69 13.75 1.75
CA SER A 155 10.59 13.95 2.70
C SER A 155 10.91 13.33 4.05
N GLU A 156 10.88 14.14 5.09
CA GLU A 156 11.03 13.66 6.48
C GLU A 156 9.89 12.71 6.87
N GLU A 157 8.68 12.95 6.36
CA GLU A 157 7.51 12.09 6.59
C GLU A 157 7.69 10.70 5.97
N CYS A 158 8.29 10.62 4.77
CA CYS A 158 8.63 9.33 4.15
C CYS A 158 9.70 8.61 4.95
N VAL A 159 10.73 9.30 5.42
CA VAL A 159 11.79 8.71 6.27
C VAL A 159 11.19 8.10 7.55
N LYS A 160 10.32 8.84 8.24
CA LYS A 160 9.62 8.34 9.44
C LYS A 160 8.75 7.12 9.13
N LEU A 161 7.97 7.19 8.05
CA LEU A 161 7.11 6.09 7.63
C LEU A 161 7.91 4.83 7.30
N ALA A 162 9.03 4.97 6.58
CA ALA A 162 9.91 3.84 6.26
C ALA A 162 10.52 3.22 7.52
N GLN A 163 10.88 4.02 8.54
CA GLN A 163 11.32 3.53 9.84
C GLN A 163 10.21 2.73 10.55
N GLU A 164 8.98 3.23 10.57
CA GLU A 164 7.82 2.55 11.17
C GLU A 164 7.55 1.22 10.44
N ASN A 165 7.62 1.22 9.11
CA ASN A 165 7.48 0.01 8.30
C ASN A 165 8.60 -1.00 8.54
N ALA A 166 9.83 -0.55 8.77
CA ALA A 166 10.93 -1.42 9.14
C ALA A 166 10.69 -2.09 10.51
N VAL A 167 10.18 -1.36 11.49
CA VAL A 167 9.80 -1.90 12.80
C VAL A 167 8.67 -2.92 12.67
N LYS A 168 7.58 -2.56 11.95
CA LYS A 168 6.42 -3.43 11.71
C LYS A 168 6.82 -4.76 11.07
N ASN A 169 7.83 -4.75 10.19
CA ASN A 169 8.30 -5.93 9.47
C ASN A 169 9.56 -6.58 10.06
N GLU A 170 9.97 -6.18 11.29
CA GLU A 170 11.10 -6.73 12.04
C GLU A 170 12.47 -6.57 11.35
N LEU A 171 12.64 -5.45 10.61
CA LEU A 171 13.85 -5.14 9.84
C LEU A 171 14.66 -3.96 10.40
N GLN A 172 14.22 -3.33 11.49
CA GLN A 172 14.81 -2.12 12.07
C GLN A 172 16.30 -2.26 12.42
N ASN A 173 16.77 -3.45 12.74
CA ASN A 173 18.18 -3.70 13.10
C ASN A 173 19.10 -3.84 11.88
N ARG A 174 18.54 -3.86 10.67
CA ARG A 174 19.27 -4.00 9.40
C ARG A 174 19.01 -2.85 8.44
N THR A 175 18.39 -1.77 8.92
CA THR A 175 18.04 -0.60 8.14
C THR A 175 18.47 0.68 8.82
N ALA A 176 18.84 1.66 8.01
CA ALA A 176 18.90 3.06 8.41
C ALA A 176 18.12 3.90 7.38
N PHE A 177 17.54 5.01 7.83
CA PHE A 177 16.82 5.91 6.93
C PHE A 177 17.30 7.33 7.15
N VAL A 178 17.59 8.05 6.07
CA VAL A 178 18.25 9.37 6.08
C VAL A 178 17.45 10.34 5.22
N GLN A 179 17.10 11.49 5.80
CA GLN A 179 16.57 12.60 5.01
C GLN A 179 17.69 13.27 4.22
N SER A 180 17.65 13.14 2.90
CA SER A 180 18.64 13.71 2.00
C SER A 180 18.07 13.93 0.61
N ASP A 181 18.55 14.95 -0.07
CA ASP A 181 18.38 15.09 -1.50
C ASP A 181 19.33 14.10 -2.19
N TRP A 182 18.78 13.00 -2.71
CA TRP A 182 19.54 11.87 -3.22
C TRP A 182 20.62 11.39 -2.24
N GLY A 183 21.80 11.05 -2.73
CA GLY A 183 22.92 10.55 -1.93
C GLY A 183 23.78 11.61 -1.22
N GLN A 184 23.39 12.89 -1.16
CA GLN A 184 24.25 13.98 -0.70
C GLN A 184 24.73 13.85 0.75
N LYS A 185 23.95 13.18 1.61
CA LYS A 185 24.31 12.96 3.03
C LYS A 185 24.74 11.54 3.34
N VAL A 186 25.00 10.73 2.31
CA VAL A 186 25.39 9.33 2.44
C VAL A 186 26.82 9.19 1.93
N TYR A 187 27.74 8.74 2.79
CA TYR A 187 29.16 8.68 2.50
C TYR A 187 29.70 7.24 2.41
N GLU A 188 28.86 6.27 2.74
CA GLU A 188 29.18 4.85 2.69
C GLU A 188 29.21 4.35 1.26
N LYS A 189 29.85 3.18 1.05
CA LYS A 189 29.82 2.46 -0.22
C LYS A 189 28.76 1.38 -0.19
N PHE A 190 28.06 1.23 -1.30
CA PHE A 190 27.01 0.24 -1.47
C PHE A 190 27.33 -0.67 -2.66
N ASP A 191 26.90 -1.92 -2.53
CA ASP A 191 27.04 -2.93 -3.58
C ASP A 191 25.86 -2.85 -4.58
N ILE A 192 24.67 -2.43 -4.08
CA ILE A 192 23.41 -2.36 -4.83
C ILE A 192 22.78 -0.98 -4.63
N ILE A 193 22.31 -0.42 -5.72
CA ILE A 193 21.47 0.78 -5.71
C ILE A 193 20.08 0.38 -6.23
N LEU A 194 19.05 0.61 -5.43
CA LEU A 194 17.66 0.54 -5.82
C LEU A 194 17.12 1.96 -5.97
N SER A 195 16.22 2.17 -6.91
CA SER A 195 15.51 3.44 -7.05
C SER A 195 14.27 3.25 -7.91
N ASN A 196 13.15 3.79 -7.47
CA ASN A 196 11.93 3.94 -8.27
C ASN A 196 11.43 5.40 -8.14
N PRO A 197 12.18 6.38 -8.70
CA PRO A 197 11.85 7.79 -8.57
C PRO A 197 10.58 8.12 -9.37
N PRO A 198 9.92 9.26 -9.08
CA PRO A 198 8.86 9.76 -9.94
C PRO A 198 9.44 10.09 -11.34
N TYR A 199 8.84 9.51 -12.37
CA TYR A 199 9.28 9.62 -13.78
C TYR A 199 8.19 10.14 -14.71
N ILE A 200 7.02 10.52 -14.16
CA ILE A 200 5.89 11.05 -14.93
C ILE A 200 6.08 12.56 -15.05
N GLU A 201 6.08 13.07 -16.27
CA GLU A 201 6.13 14.51 -16.53
C GLU A 201 4.85 15.20 -16.01
N GLU A 202 4.98 16.46 -15.54
CA GLU A 202 3.86 17.20 -14.96
C GLU A 202 2.66 17.31 -15.93
N ASP A 203 2.91 17.45 -17.22
CA ASP A 203 1.88 17.52 -18.27
C ASP A 203 1.13 16.18 -18.44
N GLU A 204 1.78 15.06 -18.17
CA GLU A 204 1.20 13.72 -18.27
C GLU A 204 0.35 13.36 -17.04
N ILE A 205 0.54 14.01 -15.90
CA ILE A 205 -0.24 13.77 -14.68
C ILE A 205 -1.74 13.97 -14.96
N GLN A 206 -2.10 14.92 -15.84
CA GLN A 206 -3.50 15.26 -16.14
C GLN A 206 -4.27 14.12 -16.83
N ILE A 207 -3.58 13.22 -17.53
CA ILE A 207 -4.19 12.10 -18.27
C ILE A 207 -4.25 10.81 -17.45
N LEU A 208 -3.65 10.79 -16.26
CA LEU A 208 -3.64 9.63 -15.38
C LEU A 208 -5.02 9.38 -14.77
N GLU A 209 -5.22 8.13 -14.33
CA GLU A 209 -6.43 7.77 -13.60
C GLU A 209 -6.60 8.64 -12.34
N PRO A 210 -7.85 8.97 -11.97
CA PRO A 210 -8.13 9.83 -10.82
C PRO A 210 -7.46 9.36 -9.51
N GLU A 211 -7.31 8.04 -9.33
CA GLU A 211 -6.62 7.41 -8.20
C GLU A 211 -5.13 7.76 -8.11
N VAL A 212 -4.50 8.08 -9.24
CA VAL A 212 -3.07 8.44 -9.29
C VAL A 212 -2.91 9.95 -9.27
N ARG A 213 -3.83 10.66 -9.96
CA ARG A 213 -3.74 12.11 -10.10
C ARG A 213 -4.11 12.87 -8.83
N ASN A 214 -5.08 12.38 -8.05
CA ASN A 214 -5.68 13.10 -6.95
C ASN A 214 -5.20 12.61 -5.57
N PHE A 215 -4.53 11.48 -5.51
CA PHE A 215 -4.08 10.80 -4.29
C PHE A 215 -2.66 10.26 -4.43
#